data_d70ca17eaac18e4373184f3a7e2c9298
#
_entry.id   d70ca17eaac18e4373184f3a7e2c9298
#
_cell.length_a   1.000
_cell.length_b   1.000
_cell.length_c   1.000
_cell.angle_alpha   90.00
_cell.angle_beta   90.00
_cell.angle_gamma   90.00
#
_symmetry.space_group_name_H-M   'P 1'
#
loop_
_entity.id
_entity.type
_entity.pdbx_description
1 polymer ?
#
loop_
_entity_poly.entity_id
_entity_poly.type
_entity_poly.pdbx_seq_one_letter_code
_entity_poly.pdbx_strand_id
1 'polypeptide(L)'
;FLRRNRKPLVRPDCPLPVHAVEGIPSPCLAGLFRPAVYLTPAAVESPETLRHVLIHETTHARHLDPLWSLLRCVCLAVYWFDPLVWIAAIVSRRDCELACDEGALRQLGESERIPYGQTLLRLIPVAGRPESPMLSATTMTAGKRQLRERIRRIASGSRPAALAVFAVLC
;
A
#
# COMPACT_ATOMS: atom_id res chain seq x y z
N PHE A 1 18.44 1.53 6.95
CA PHE A 1 17.83 0.44 7.70
C PHE A 1 17.51 -0.75 6.78
N LEU A 2 16.63 -0.62 5.81
CA LEU A 2 16.16 -1.71 4.93
C LEU A 2 17.31 -2.46 4.23
N ARG A 3 18.32 -1.74 3.72
CA ARG A 3 19.46 -2.37 3.02
C ARG A 3 20.38 -3.18 3.93
N ARG A 4 20.46 -2.84 5.20
CA ARG A 4 21.39 -3.49 6.17
C ARG A 4 20.82 -4.79 6.75
N ASN A 5 19.49 -4.87 6.92
CA ASN A 5 18.83 -5.98 7.62
C ASN A 5 18.04 -6.91 6.66
N ARG A 6 18.29 -6.83 5.35
CA ARG A 6 17.56 -7.63 4.37
C ARG A 6 18.15 -9.02 4.20
N LYS A 7 17.29 -10.01 4.15
CA LYS A 7 17.60 -11.37 3.71
C LYS A 7 16.99 -11.57 2.32
N PRO A 8 17.77 -11.85 1.26
CA PRO A 8 17.21 -12.05 -0.08
C PRO A 8 16.32 -13.29 -0.08
N LEU A 9 15.14 -13.16 -0.67
CA LEU A 9 14.21 -14.25 -0.88
C LEU A 9 14.10 -14.50 -2.39
N VAL A 10 14.62 -15.63 -2.85
CA VAL A 10 14.53 -15.96 -4.29
C VAL A 10 13.09 -16.33 -4.62
N ARG A 11 12.44 -15.52 -5.46
CA ARG A 11 11.07 -15.75 -5.93
C ARG A 11 11.03 -15.56 -7.44
N PRO A 12 11.06 -16.67 -8.21
CA PRO A 12 11.01 -16.60 -9.67
C PRO A 12 9.69 -16.04 -10.20
N ASP A 13 8.61 -16.15 -9.40
CA ASP A 13 7.28 -15.67 -9.76
C ASP A 13 7.10 -14.15 -9.61
N CYS A 14 8.07 -13.45 -9.00
CA CYS A 14 8.01 -12.02 -8.80
C CYS A 14 9.01 -11.29 -9.73
N PRO A 15 8.56 -10.31 -10.53
CA PRO A 15 9.45 -9.57 -11.42
C PRO A 15 10.41 -8.62 -10.69
N LEU A 16 10.21 -8.42 -9.39
CA LEU A 16 11.00 -7.53 -8.55
C LEU A 16 11.82 -8.32 -7.53
N PRO A 17 12.99 -7.79 -7.11
CA PRO A 17 13.72 -8.36 -5.99
C PRO A 17 12.87 -8.37 -4.72
N VAL A 18 12.85 -9.50 -4.03
CA VAL A 18 12.09 -9.70 -2.80
C VAL A 18 13.05 -9.90 -1.64
N HIS A 19 12.81 -9.24 -0.53
CA HIS A 19 13.63 -9.32 0.67
C HIS A 19 12.77 -9.51 1.90
N ALA A 20 13.13 -10.44 2.78
CA ALA A 20 12.56 -10.53 4.11
C ALA A 20 13.31 -9.57 5.04
N VAL A 21 12.58 -8.79 5.85
CA VAL A 21 13.14 -7.80 6.78
C VAL A 21 12.36 -7.85 8.09
N GLU A 22 13.08 -7.88 9.20
CA GLU A 22 12.51 -7.75 10.54
C GLU A 22 12.46 -6.28 10.96
N GLY A 23 11.46 -5.92 11.77
CA GLY A 23 11.33 -4.57 12.33
C GLY A 23 10.68 -3.53 11.42
N ILE A 24 10.08 -3.94 10.30
CA ILE A 24 9.17 -3.10 9.52
C ILE A 24 7.71 -3.34 9.97
N PRO A 25 6.87 -2.29 10.00
CA PRO A 25 5.50 -2.42 10.49
C PRO A 25 4.57 -3.20 9.54
N SER A 26 4.84 -3.14 8.26
CA SER A 26 4.06 -3.82 7.21
C SER A 26 4.95 -4.12 6.01
N PRO A 27 4.57 -5.06 5.13
CA PRO A 27 5.19 -5.21 3.83
C PRO A 27 5.18 -3.88 3.08
N CYS A 28 6.18 -3.64 2.23
CA CYS A 28 6.23 -2.42 1.45
C CYS A 28 7.10 -2.54 0.20
N LEU A 29 6.74 -1.79 -0.84
CA LEU A 29 7.60 -1.50 -1.98
C LEU A 29 8.50 -0.31 -1.65
N ALA A 30 9.81 -0.44 -1.83
CA ALA A 30 10.75 0.67 -1.65
C ALA A 30 11.78 0.73 -2.77
N GLY A 31 12.16 1.97 -3.11
CA GLY A 31 13.12 2.28 -4.17
C GLY A 31 12.48 2.93 -5.38
N LEU A 32 13.00 4.09 -5.79
CA LEU A 32 12.48 4.84 -6.95
C LEU A 32 13.00 4.28 -8.27
N PHE A 33 14.33 4.11 -8.39
CA PHE A 33 14.98 3.65 -9.63
C PHE A 33 15.19 2.13 -9.67
N ARG A 34 15.26 1.50 -8.51
CA ARG A 34 15.42 0.05 -8.34
C ARG A 34 14.44 -0.41 -7.26
N PRO A 35 13.15 -0.53 -7.61
CA PRO A 35 12.15 -0.96 -6.66
C PRO A 35 12.40 -2.40 -6.20
N ALA A 36 12.20 -2.65 -4.92
CA ALA A 36 12.25 -3.96 -4.32
C ALA A 36 11.13 -4.11 -3.30
N VAL A 37 10.61 -5.32 -3.17
CA VAL A 37 9.57 -5.67 -2.20
C VAL A 37 10.24 -6.10 -0.90
N TYR A 38 9.80 -5.52 0.20
CA TYR A 38 10.24 -5.86 1.55
C TYR A 38 9.09 -6.50 2.32
N LEU A 39 9.31 -7.69 2.81
CA LEU A 39 8.30 -8.52 3.47
C LEU A 39 8.57 -8.62 4.97
N THR A 40 7.50 -8.58 5.75
CA THR A 40 7.55 -8.94 7.18
C THR A 40 7.59 -10.45 7.35
N PRO A 41 8.08 -10.99 8.49
CA PRO A 41 7.98 -12.42 8.78
C PRO A 41 6.56 -12.96 8.66
N ALA A 42 5.56 -12.24 9.18
CA ALA A 42 4.15 -12.60 9.08
C ALA A 42 3.63 -12.74 7.63
N ALA A 43 4.17 -11.95 6.70
CA ALA A 43 3.79 -12.05 5.29
C ALA A 43 4.34 -13.31 4.60
N VAL A 44 5.36 -13.95 5.18
CA VAL A 44 6.03 -15.15 4.63
C VAL A 44 5.50 -16.45 5.26
N GLU A 45 4.76 -16.37 6.37
CA GLU A 45 4.25 -17.55 7.11
C GLU A 45 3.31 -18.43 6.27
N SER A 46 2.52 -17.85 5.39
CA SER A 46 1.55 -18.56 4.56
C SER A 46 1.80 -18.28 3.07
N PRO A 47 1.82 -19.30 2.20
CA PRO A 47 1.94 -19.12 0.75
C PRO A 47 0.84 -18.24 0.16
N GLU A 48 -0.38 -18.36 0.68
CA GLU A 48 -1.54 -17.54 0.27
C GLU A 48 -1.33 -16.07 0.64
N THR A 49 -0.97 -15.79 1.90
CA THR A 49 -0.65 -14.44 2.37
C THR A 49 0.47 -13.82 1.54
N LEU A 50 1.53 -14.59 1.29
CA LEU A 50 2.66 -14.15 0.49
C LEU A 50 2.24 -13.80 -0.94
N ARG A 51 1.42 -14.63 -1.59
CA ARG A 51 0.89 -14.37 -2.93
C ARG A 51 0.09 -13.07 -2.98
N HIS A 52 -0.82 -12.86 -2.03
CA HIS A 52 -1.62 -11.64 -1.93
C HIS A 52 -0.75 -10.39 -1.79
N VAL A 53 0.24 -10.44 -0.90
CA VAL A 53 1.18 -9.34 -0.66
C VAL A 53 2.02 -9.05 -1.90
N LEU A 54 2.59 -10.06 -2.52
CA LEU A 54 3.43 -9.88 -3.71
C LEU A 54 2.65 -9.24 -4.87
N ILE A 55 1.41 -9.68 -5.09
CA ILE A 55 0.55 -9.10 -6.12
C ILE A 55 0.22 -7.65 -5.79
N HIS A 56 -0.08 -7.33 -4.53
CA HIS A 56 -0.36 -5.95 -4.10
C HIS A 56 0.87 -5.05 -4.30
N GLU A 57 2.04 -5.44 -3.80
CA GLU A 57 3.27 -4.64 -3.90
C GLU A 57 3.77 -4.50 -5.35
N THR A 58 3.61 -5.54 -6.18
CA THR A 58 3.94 -5.43 -7.61
C THR A 58 2.96 -4.54 -8.36
N THR A 59 1.71 -4.43 -7.90
CA THR A 59 0.73 -3.49 -8.46
C THR A 59 1.14 -2.04 -8.16
N HIS A 60 1.63 -1.72 -6.96
CA HIS A 60 2.24 -0.41 -6.66
C HIS A 60 3.38 -0.05 -7.62
N ALA A 61 4.24 -1.02 -7.94
CA ALA A 61 5.31 -0.81 -8.90
C ALA A 61 4.78 -0.52 -10.32
N ARG A 62 3.77 -1.24 -10.77
CA ARG A 62 3.13 -1.04 -12.09
C ARG A 62 2.43 0.30 -12.21
N HIS A 63 1.82 0.79 -11.13
CA HIS A 63 1.17 2.09 -11.06
C HIS A 63 2.15 3.25 -10.85
N LEU A 64 3.45 2.96 -10.72
CA LEU A 64 4.50 3.97 -10.46
C LEU A 64 4.26 4.75 -9.16
N ASP A 65 3.69 4.13 -8.15
CA ASP A 65 3.34 4.77 -6.88
C ASP A 65 4.54 5.38 -6.13
N PRO A 66 5.78 4.84 -6.22
CA PRO A 66 6.96 5.52 -5.70
C PRO A 66 7.20 6.89 -6.35
N LEU A 67 6.93 7.03 -7.66
CA LEU A 67 7.04 8.32 -8.36
C LEU A 67 5.94 9.29 -7.94
N TRP A 68 4.69 8.82 -7.84
CA TRP A 68 3.58 9.61 -7.31
C TRP A 68 3.84 10.06 -5.87
N SER A 69 4.46 9.22 -5.05
CA SER A 69 4.86 9.56 -3.69
C SER A 69 5.91 10.67 -3.67
N LEU A 70 6.91 10.61 -4.55
CA LEU A 70 7.89 11.68 -4.70
C LEU A 70 7.23 12.99 -5.15
N LEU A 71 6.35 12.94 -6.15
CA LEU A 71 5.63 14.13 -6.62
C LEU A 71 4.81 14.78 -5.49
N ARG A 72 4.10 13.98 -4.69
CA ARG A 72 3.38 14.48 -3.51
C ARG A 72 4.33 15.16 -2.51
N CYS A 73 5.49 14.58 -2.25
CA CYS A 73 6.49 15.18 -1.36
C CYS A 73 6.99 16.53 -1.90
N VAL A 74 7.24 16.63 -3.20
CA VAL A 74 7.67 17.89 -3.83
C VAL A 74 6.56 18.94 -3.74
N CYS A 75 5.32 18.58 -4.06
CA CYS A 75 4.18 19.50 -3.94
C CYS A 75 4.01 19.99 -2.50
N LEU A 76 4.09 19.11 -1.50
CA LEU A 76 4.00 19.47 -0.09
C LEU A 76 5.18 20.36 0.36
N ALA A 77 6.38 20.14 -0.17
CA ALA A 77 7.54 20.96 0.16
C ALA A 77 7.43 22.37 -0.44
N VAL A 78 6.91 22.50 -1.66
CA VAL A 78 6.77 23.78 -2.35
C VAL A 78 5.56 24.56 -1.80
N TYR A 79 4.44 23.89 -1.60
CA TYR A 79 3.16 24.49 -1.17
C TYR A 79 2.80 24.12 0.27
N TRP A 80 3.79 24.02 1.15
CA TRP A 80 3.62 23.61 2.55
C TRP A 80 2.60 24.45 3.34
N PHE A 81 2.40 25.70 2.93
CA PHE A 81 1.49 26.66 3.54
C PHE A 81 0.03 26.54 3.05
N ASP A 82 -0.22 25.80 1.96
CA ASP A 82 -1.56 25.67 1.39
C ASP A 82 -2.25 24.40 1.93
N PRO A 83 -3.34 24.51 2.71
CA PRO A 83 -4.06 23.36 3.26
C PRO A 83 -4.69 22.46 2.19
N LEU A 84 -5.00 23.00 1.00
CA LEU A 84 -5.58 22.20 -0.08
C LEU A 84 -4.58 21.16 -0.61
N VAL A 85 -3.29 21.50 -0.65
CA VAL A 85 -2.24 20.57 -1.07
C VAL A 85 -2.09 19.40 -0.08
N TRP A 86 -2.25 19.67 1.21
CA TRP A 86 -2.26 18.61 2.24
C TRP A 86 -3.46 17.68 2.08
N ILE A 87 -4.66 18.25 1.84
CA ILE A 87 -5.86 17.45 1.58
C ILE A 87 -5.67 16.61 0.31
N ALA A 88 -5.19 17.23 -0.78
CA ALA A 88 -4.93 16.52 -2.04
C ALA A 88 -3.93 15.37 -1.87
N ALA A 89 -2.85 15.59 -1.10
CA ALA A 89 -1.87 14.54 -0.81
C ALA A 89 -2.47 13.35 -0.04
N ILE A 90 -3.32 13.62 0.95
CA ILE A 90 -4.02 12.57 1.72
C ILE A 90 -4.98 11.78 0.83
N VAL A 91 -5.79 12.48 0.03
CA VAL A 91 -6.75 11.86 -0.90
C VAL A 91 -6.02 11.03 -1.95
N SER A 92 -5.00 11.61 -2.60
CA SER A 92 -4.18 10.91 -3.61
C SER A 92 -3.54 9.62 -3.05
N ARG A 93 -2.99 9.65 -1.82
CA ARG A 93 -2.44 8.46 -1.18
C ARG A 93 -3.51 7.37 -0.99
N ARG A 94 -4.68 7.76 -0.50
CA ARG A 94 -5.82 6.84 -0.32
C ARG A 94 -6.24 6.22 -1.64
N ASP A 95 -6.33 7.02 -2.70
CA ASP A 95 -6.76 6.54 -4.00
C ASP A 95 -5.74 5.60 -4.63
N CYS A 96 -4.43 5.80 -4.41
CA CYS A 96 -3.40 4.83 -4.78
C CYS A 96 -3.63 3.47 -4.13
N GLU A 97 -3.90 3.42 -2.82
CA GLU A 97 -4.18 2.17 -2.11
C GLU A 97 -5.41 1.45 -2.68
N LEU A 98 -6.49 2.19 -2.93
CA LEU A 98 -7.72 1.63 -3.50
C LEU A 98 -7.51 1.10 -4.93
N ALA A 99 -6.74 1.80 -5.74
CA ALA A 99 -6.39 1.38 -7.09
C ALA A 99 -5.50 0.12 -7.07
N CYS A 100 -4.59 0.02 -6.10
CA CYS A 100 -3.75 -1.18 -5.93
C CYS A 100 -4.56 -2.39 -5.47
N ASP A 101 -5.51 -2.20 -4.53
CA ASP A 101 -6.43 -3.28 -4.14
C ASP A 101 -7.26 -3.78 -5.32
N GLU A 102 -7.80 -2.87 -6.13
CA GLU A 102 -8.57 -3.24 -7.31
C GLU A 102 -7.69 -3.96 -8.35
N GLY A 103 -6.48 -3.46 -8.60
CA GLY A 103 -5.52 -4.08 -9.50
C GLY A 103 -5.08 -5.48 -9.02
N ALA A 104 -4.89 -5.67 -7.72
CA ALA A 104 -4.59 -6.95 -7.12
C ALA A 104 -5.76 -7.93 -7.28
N LEU A 105 -6.98 -7.52 -6.98
CA LEU A 105 -8.18 -8.34 -7.12
C LEU A 105 -8.48 -8.74 -8.56
N ARG A 106 -8.19 -7.88 -9.54
CA ARG A 106 -8.30 -8.23 -10.97
C ARG A 106 -7.34 -9.37 -11.37
N GLN A 107 -6.17 -9.45 -10.74
CA GLN A 107 -5.19 -10.51 -10.99
C GLN A 107 -5.51 -11.79 -10.22
N LEU A 108 -6.02 -11.66 -8.99
CA LEU A 108 -6.37 -12.78 -8.12
C LEU A 108 -7.67 -13.48 -8.53
N GLY A 109 -8.65 -12.72 -9.00
CA GLY A 109 -10.00 -13.18 -9.32
C GLY A 109 -11.01 -12.94 -8.20
N GLU A 110 -12.29 -13.02 -8.52
CA GLU A 110 -13.40 -12.73 -7.62
C GLU A 110 -13.47 -13.65 -6.39
N SER A 111 -13.09 -14.92 -6.55
CA SER A 111 -13.05 -15.91 -5.45
C SER A 111 -12.08 -15.56 -4.34
N GLU A 112 -11.01 -14.82 -4.67
CA GLU A 112 -9.96 -14.41 -3.73
C GLU A 112 -10.29 -13.12 -2.97
N ARG A 113 -11.43 -12.51 -3.23
CA ARG A 113 -11.82 -11.24 -2.63
C ARG A 113 -11.88 -11.28 -1.10
N ILE A 114 -12.52 -12.29 -0.54
CA ILE A 114 -12.63 -12.47 0.91
C ILE A 114 -11.28 -12.87 1.53
N PRO A 115 -10.56 -13.89 1.01
CA PRO A 115 -9.22 -14.23 1.49
C PRO A 115 -8.23 -13.06 1.44
N TYR A 116 -8.26 -12.26 0.37
CA TYR A 116 -7.43 -11.06 0.24
C TYR A 116 -7.75 -10.01 1.33
N GLY A 117 -9.03 -9.74 1.57
CA GLY A 117 -9.46 -8.85 2.66
C GLY A 117 -9.00 -9.34 4.04
N GLN A 118 -9.07 -10.64 4.30
CA GLN A 118 -8.56 -11.24 5.54
C GLN A 118 -7.04 -11.11 5.66
N THR A 119 -6.30 -11.26 4.56
CA THR A 119 -4.85 -11.04 4.53
C THR A 119 -4.51 -9.61 4.93
N LEU A 120 -5.19 -8.61 4.39
CA LEU A 120 -4.99 -7.21 4.77
C LEU A 120 -5.24 -6.99 6.28
N LEU A 121 -6.27 -7.61 6.84
CA LEU A 121 -6.56 -7.51 8.27
C LEU A 121 -5.48 -8.15 9.15
N ARG A 122 -4.92 -9.29 8.73
CA ARG A 122 -3.83 -9.99 9.46
C ARG A 122 -2.51 -9.22 9.46
N LEU A 123 -2.24 -8.49 8.38
CA LEU A 123 -0.98 -7.75 8.21
C LEU A 123 -0.98 -6.36 8.82
N ILE A 124 -2.11 -5.94 9.41
CA ILE A 124 -2.14 -4.70 10.18
C ILE A 124 -1.26 -4.88 11.42
N PRO A 125 -0.34 -3.94 11.68
CA PRO A 125 0.39 -3.96 12.94
C PRO A 125 -0.63 -3.92 14.09
N VAL A 126 -0.62 -4.94 14.93
CA VAL A 126 -1.36 -4.91 16.19
C VAL A 126 -0.87 -3.67 16.93
N ALA A 127 -1.78 -2.73 17.17
CA ALA A 127 -1.50 -1.45 17.79
C ALA A 127 -0.83 -1.67 19.18
N GLY A 128 0.48 -1.57 19.25
CA GLY A 128 1.26 -1.83 20.46
C GLY A 128 2.71 -1.37 20.38
N ARG A 129 3.22 -1.03 19.20
CA ARG A 129 4.55 -0.44 19.09
C ARG A 129 4.41 1.07 18.83
N PRO A 130 4.92 1.94 19.69
CA PRO A 130 4.93 3.37 19.44
C PRO A 130 5.82 3.64 18.23
N GLU A 131 5.22 3.89 17.08
CA GLU A 131 5.90 4.56 15.99
C GLU A 131 6.27 5.97 16.46
N SER A 132 7.39 6.51 15.95
CA SER A 132 7.90 7.82 16.35
C SER A 132 6.77 8.87 16.48
N PRO A 133 6.73 9.65 17.56
CA PRO A 133 5.61 10.53 17.89
C PRO A 133 5.27 11.57 16.82
N MET A 134 6.20 11.83 15.90
CA MET A 134 6.01 12.80 14.81
C MET A 134 5.18 12.26 13.63
N LEU A 135 5.10 10.93 13.43
CA LEU A 135 4.26 10.30 12.40
C LEU A 135 2.94 9.76 12.96
N SER A 136 2.85 9.53 14.26
CA SER A 136 1.74 8.77 14.87
C SER A 136 0.46 9.55 15.08
N ALA A 137 0.51 10.86 15.31
CA ALA A 137 -0.70 11.64 15.67
C ALA A 137 -1.73 11.74 14.53
N THR A 138 -1.26 11.76 13.29
CA THR A 138 -2.12 11.84 12.09
C THR A 138 -2.45 10.46 11.51
N THR A 139 -1.61 9.46 11.78
CA THR A 139 -1.64 8.16 11.11
C THR A 139 -2.63 7.17 11.74
N MET A 140 -2.82 7.18 13.07
CA MET A 140 -3.65 6.16 13.73
C MET A 140 -5.13 6.23 13.39
N THR A 141 -5.73 7.41 13.37
CA THR A 141 -7.15 7.55 13.04
C THR A 141 -7.40 7.49 11.53
N ALA A 142 -6.50 8.08 10.73
CA ALA A 142 -6.54 8.01 9.28
C ALA A 142 -6.33 6.55 8.80
N GLY A 143 -5.41 5.82 9.37
CA GLY A 143 -5.13 4.41 9.02
C GLY A 143 -6.33 3.50 9.23
N LYS A 144 -7.02 3.59 10.37
CA LYS A 144 -8.23 2.78 10.65
C LYS A 144 -9.39 3.10 9.70
N ARG A 145 -9.60 4.39 9.39
CA ARG A 145 -10.65 4.81 8.47
C ARG A 145 -10.36 4.37 7.03
N GLN A 146 -9.13 4.53 6.58
CA GLN A 146 -8.70 4.09 5.26
C GLN A 146 -8.82 2.57 5.11
N LEU A 147 -8.37 1.83 6.12
CA LEU A 147 -8.49 0.38 6.12
C LEU A 147 -9.95 -0.08 6.06
N ARG A 148 -10.83 0.50 6.89
CA ARG A 148 -12.27 0.17 6.86
C ARG A 148 -12.86 0.41 5.47
N GLU A 149 -12.44 1.47 4.80
CA GLU A 149 -12.90 1.75 3.45
C GLU A 149 -12.35 0.75 2.43
N ARG A 150 -11.05 0.39 2.50
CA ARG A 150 -10.46 -0.66 1.68
C ARG A 150 -11.25 -1.96 1.83
N ILE A 151 -11.44 -2.43 3.06
CA ILE A 151 -12.21 -3.66 3.34
C ILE A 151 -13.64 -3.57 2.84
N ARG A 152 -14.31 -2.42 3.04
CA ARG A 152 -15.67 -2.23 2.53
C ARG A 152 -15.74 -2.35 1.01
N ARG A 153 -14.80 -1.73 0.27
CA ARG A 153 -14.75 -1.82 -1.19
C ARG A 153 -14.42 -3.23 -1.66
N ILE A 154 -13.48 -3.89 -1.01
CA ILE A 154 -13.16 -5.29 -1.28
C ILE A 154 -14.40 -6.16 -1.10
N ALA A 155 -15.17 -6.00 -0.02
CA ALA A 155 -16.35 -6.80 0.27
C ALA A 155 -17.55 -6.49 -0.66
N SER A 156 -17.74 -5.23 -1.05
CA SER A 156 -18.94 -4.82 -1.82
C SER A 156 -18.87 -5.08 -3.33
N GLY A 157 -17.73 -5.55 -3.83
CA GLY A 157 -17.50 -5.66 -5.28
C GLY A 157 -17.26 -4.28 -5.93
N SER A 158 -16.19 -4.12 -6.69
CA SER A 158 -15.90 -2.85 -7.33
C SER A 158 -16.93 -2.50 -8.40
N ARG A 159 -17.72 -1.48 -8.15
CA ARG A 159 -18.22 -0.67 -9.25
C ARG A 159 -17.08 0.23 -9.69
N PRO A 160 -16.67 0.23 -10.95
CA PRO A 160 -15.56 1.07 -11.40
C PRO A 160 -15.89 2.53 -11.11
N ALA A 161 -15.03 3.18 -10.31
CA ALA A 161 -15.11 4.61 -10.02
C ALA A 161 -14.66 5.47 -11.23
N ALA A 162 -14.83 4.94 -12.46
CA ALA A 162 -14.45 5.61 -13.70
C ALA A 162 -15.27 6.88 -14.00
N LEU A 163 -16.32 7.17 -13.22
CA LEU A 163 -17.18 8.35 -13.44
C LEU A 163 -16.83 9.55 -12.55
N ALA A 164 -15.97 9.42 -11.55
CA ALA A 164 -15.70 10.53 -10.64
C ALA A 164 -14.59 11.48 -11.14
N VAL A 165 -13.73 11.04 -12.07
CA VAL A 165 -12.65 11.89 -12.61
C VAL A 165 -13.15 12.85 -13.67
N PHE A 166 -14.23 12.54 -14.39
CA PHE A 166 -14.80 13.41 -15.42
C PHE A 166 -15.61 14.59 -14.84
N ALA A 167 -16.10 14.48 -13.61
CA ALA A 167 -16.94 15.53 -13.00
C ALA A 167 -16.13 16.68 -12.35
N VAL A 168 -14.81 16.60 -12.31
CA VAL A 168 -13.94 17.63 -11.73
C VAL A 168 -13.19 18.42 -12.83
N LEU A 169 -13.28 18.00 -14.10
CA LEU A 169 -12.63 18.64 -15.24
C LEU A 169 -13.62 19.33 -16.21
N CYS A 170 -14.92 19.39 -15.92
CA CYS A 170 -15.93 20.25 -16.51
C CYS A 170 -16.48 21.22 -15.45
#